data_b1fe31b9a2ef3168f492d4584ad6af97
#
_entry.id   b1fe31b9a2ef3168f492d4584ad6af97
#
_cell.length_a   1.000
_cell.length_b   1.000
_cell.length_c   1.000
_cell.angle_alpha   90.00
_cell.angle_beta   90.00
_cell.angle_gamma   90.00
#
_symmetry.space_group_name_H-M   'P 1'
#
loop_
_entity.id
_entity.type
_entity.pdbx_description
1 polymer ?
#
loop_
_entity_poly.entity_id
_entity_poly.type
_entity_poly.pdbx_seq_one_letter_code
_entity_poly.pdbx_strand_id
1 'polypeptide(L)'
;YDVEDVAKLVEGIQKRGYSVMLGTPARWLPKEGKKPSADQLKLLDLIKKCDIVMPWFVGWYNDKVYLNMQPIIAEHLDWCNKNGVDYAPLAFPGFSWKNMYDMYGPNTTQIPRNKGDFFWTQLSGAISMGAEMLYIAMFDEIDEGTAIFKCATRVPESFVPIEEGLQSDHYLWLVGEAGKMLRKEIPLSISQPVRK
;
A
#
# COMPACT_ATOMS: atom_id res chain seq x y z
N TYR A 1 19.25 -2.06 9.97
CA TYR A 1 19.65 -0.64 10.06
C TYR A 1 19.42 -0.17 11.48
N ASP A 2 20.35 0.64 12.00
CA ASP A 2 20.20 1.26 13.30
C ASP A 2 19.21 2.43 13.22
N VAL A 3 18.23 2.47 14.11
CA VAL A 3 17.19 3.51 14.14
C VAL A 3 17.81 4.90 14.38
N GLU A 4 18.91 4.96 15.12
CA GLU A 4 19.62 6.23 15.41
C GLU A 4 20.30 6.81 14.16
N ASP A 5 20.85 5.95 13.29
CA ASP A 5 21.44 6.39 12.03
C ASP A 5 20.38 6.82 11.03
N VAL A 6 19.22 6.11 10.99
CA VAL A 6 18.08 6.55 10.20
C VAL A 6 17.55 7.90 10.69
N ALA A 7 17.48 8.13 12.01
CA ALA A 7 17.05 9.41 12.56
C ALA A 7 17.98 10.57 12.12
N LYS A 8 19.30 10.37 12.12
CA LYS A 8 20.26 11.36 11.61
C LYS A 8 20.06 11.65 10.12
N LEU A 9 19.76 10.60 9.33
CA LEU A 9 19.48 10.78 7.90
C LEU A 9 18.21 11.60 7.68
N VAL A 10 17.11 11.28 8.39
CA VAL A 10 15.85 12.03 8.35
C VAL A 10 16.10 13.51 8.66
N GLU A 11 16.76 13.79 9.79
CA GLU A 11 17.09 15.17 10.18
C GLU A 11 17.97 15.89 9.13
N GLY A 12 18.91 15.17 8.53
CA GLY A 12 19.77 15.71 7.47
C GLY A 12 19.01 16.07 6.19
N ILE A 13 17.97 15.29 5.83
CA ILE A 13 17.10 15.56 4.67
C ILE A 13 16.19 16.75 4.96
N GLN A 14 15.53 16.77 6.14
CA GLN A 14 14.62 17.85 6.54
C GLN A 14 15.33 19.20 6.68
N LYS A 15 16.57 19.23 7.20
CA LYS A 15 17.41 20.44 7.24
C LYS A 15 17.70 21.06 5.87
N ARG A 16 17.53 20.28 4.79
CA ARG A 16 17.65 20.75 3.40
C ARG A 16 16.31 21.18 2.79
N GLY A 17 15.23 21.20 3.58
CA GLY A 17 13.89 21.64 3.17
C GLY A 17 13.06 20.56 2.48
N TYR A 18 13.40 19.29 2.62
CA TYR A 18 12.64 18.18 2.07
C TYR A 18 11.79 17.50 3.13
N SER A 19 10.58 17.06 2.76
CA SER A 19 9.75 16.17 3.56
C SER A 19 10.24 14.73 3.44
N VAL A 20 10.03 13.94 4.50
CA VAL A 20 10.45 12.54 4.56
C VAL A 20 9.25 11.63 4.75
N MET A 21 9.03 10.74 3.79
CA MET A 21 8.14 9.59 3.94
C MET A 21 8.95 8.39 4.43
N LEU A 22 8.59 7.86 5.60
CA LEU A 22 9.23 6.68 6.17
C LEU A 22 8.44 5.42 5.86
N GLY A 23 9.06 4.48 5.13
CA GLY A 23 8.55 3.12 4.99
C GLY A 23 8.77 2.33 6.28
N THR A 24 7.72 1.68 6.77
CA THR A 24 7.78 0.89 8.01
C THR A 24 7.28 -0.54 7.78
N PRO A 25 7.57 -1.50 8.68
CA PRO A 25 6.87 -2.78 8.69
C PRO A 25 5.36 -2.60 8.77
N ALA A 26 4.59 -3.54 8.22
CA ALA A 26 3.13 -3.48 8.17
C ALA A 26 2.47 -3.27 9.55
N ARG A 27 3.05 -3.83 10.60
CA ARG A 27 2.55 -3.72 11.98
C ARG A 27 3.59 -3.04 12.86
N TRP A 28 3.72 -1.73 12.72
CA TRP A 28 4.69 -0.93 13.47
C TRP A 28 4.16 -0.46 14.83
N LEU A 29 2.84 -0.36 15.01
CA LEU A 29 2.26 -0.07 16.32
C LEU A 29 2.35 -1.28 17.26
N PRO A 30 2.59 -1.06 18.55
CA PRO A 30 2.49 -2.09 19.56
C PRO A 30 1.08 -2.66 19.62
N LYS A 31 0.95 -3.97 19.87
CA LYS A 31 -0.38 -4.57 20.09
C LYS A 31 -1.03 -3.97 21.34
N GLU A 32 -2.34 -3.71 21.25
CA GLU A 32 -3.13 -3.24 22.38
C GLU A 32 -2.91 -4.10 23.63
N GLY A 33 -2.77 -3.46 24.78
CA GLY A 33 -2.52 -4.12 26.07
C GLY A 33 -1.11 -4.69 26.26
N LYS A 34 -0.20 -4.57 25.28
CA LYS A 34 1.21 -4.98 25.41
C LYS A 34 2.12 -3.77 25.61
N LYS A 35 3.04 -3.89 26.56
CA LYS A 35 4.11 -2.90 26.74
C LYS A 35 5.04 -2.92 25.52
N PRO A 36 5.31 -1.77 24.89
CA PRO A 36 6.26 -1.69 23.77
C PRO A 36 7.66 -2.14 24.19
N SER A 37 8.38 -2.78 23.29
CA SER A 37 9.82 -3.02 23.45
C SER A 37 10.61 -1.71 23.31
N ALA A 38 11.88 -1.72 23.74
CA ALA A 38 12.77 -0.57 23.56
C ALA A 38 12.91 -0.19 22.08
N ASP A 39 13.02 -1.17 21.17
CA ASP A 39 13.12 -0.94 19.73
C ASP A 39 11.84 -0.39 19.12
N GLN A 40 10.67 -0.85 19.60
CA GLN A 40 9.39 -0.27 19.20
C GLN A 40 9.28 1.19 19.64
N LEU A 41 9.71 1.54 20.84
CA LEU A 41 9.72 2.94 21.30
C LEU A 41 10.64 3.82 20.43
N LYS A 42 11.86 3.34 20.11
CA LYS A 42 12.78 4.04 19.20
C LYS A 42 12.15 4.25 17.82
N LEU A 43 11.45 3.23 17.28
CA LEU A 43 10.77 3.36 16.01
C LEU A 43 9.63 4.38 16.06
N LEU A 44 8.81 4.39 17.11
CA LEU A 44 7.75 5.38 17.28
C LEU A 44 8.30 6.80 17.38
N ASP A 45 9.42 6.99 18.08
CA ASP A 45 10.09 8.29 18.18
C ASP A 45 10.70 8.72 16.85
N LEU A 46 11.19 7.79 16.03
CA LEU A 46 11.64 8.06 14.67
C LEU A 46 10.46 8.48 13.78
N ILE A 47 9.34 7.75 13.83
CA ILE A 47 8.14 8.07 13.03
C ILE A 47 7.63 9.49 13.34
N LYS A 48 7.61 9.90 14.61
CA LYS A 48 7.22 11.26 15.02
C LYS A 48 8.12 12.37 14.46
N LYS A 49 9.35 12.04 14.04
CA LYS A 49 10.25 12.98 13.38
C LYS A 49 10.03 13.10 11.88
N CYS A 50 9.34 12.13 11.28
CA CYS A 50 9.06 12.11 9.85
C CYS A 50 7.78 12.88 9.54
N ASP A 51 7.63 13.30 8.29
CA ASP A 51 6.43 14.01 7.84
C ASP A 51 5.31 13.01 7.52
N ILE A 52 5.66 11.88 6.92
CA ILE A 52 4.71 10.86 6.47
C ILE A 52 5.20 9.46 6.89
N VAL A 53 4.30 8.60 7.31
CA VAL A 53 4.57 7.17 7.49
C VAL A 53 3.77 6.32 6.50
N MET A 54 4.44 5.34 5.90
CA MET A 54 3.87 4.42 4.91
C MET A 54 4.22 2.97 5.28
N PRO A 55 3.29 2.22 5.91
CA PRO A 55 3.51 0.81 6.23
C PRO A 55 3.48 -0.07 4.98
N TRP A 56 4.41 -1.01 4.88
CA TRP A 56 4.49 -1.91 3.75
C TRP A 56 3.58 -3.12 3.91
N PHE A 57 2.49 -3.16 3.16
CA PHE A 57 1.47 -4.21 3.22
C PHE A 57 1.45 -5.14 1.99
N VAL A 58 2.30 -4.93 0.98
CA VAL A 58 2.32 -5.80 -0.20
C VAL A 58 2.52 -7.25 0.21
N GLY A 59 1.67 -8.15 -0.29
CA GLY A 59 1.73 -9.57 0.01
C GLY A 59 1.15 -10.01 1.38
N TRP A 60 0.74 -9.09 2.24
CA TRP A 60 0.29 -9.40 3.60
C TRP A 60 -1.15 -9.90 3.72
N TYR A 61 -1.99 -9.60 2.75
CA TYR A 61 -3.42 -9.97 2.77
C TYR A 61 -3.97 -10.12 1.35
N ASN A 62 -5.06 -10.85 1.25
CA ASN A 62 -5.91 -10.93 0.06
C ASN A 62 -7.29 -10.30 0.36
N ASP A 63 -8.22 -10.38 -0.58
CA ASP A 63 -9.59 -9.88 -0.46
C ASP A 63 -10.31 -10.37 0.81
N LYS A 64 -10.16 -11.66 1.15
CA LYS A 64 -10.82 -12.28 2.32
C LYS A 64 -10.25 -11.77 3.65
N VAL A 65 -8.98 -11.42 3.67
CA VAL A 65 -8.26 -11.00 4.90
C VAL A 65 -8.27 -9.48 5.05
N TYR A 66 -8.45 -8.73 3.96
CA TYR A 66 -8.36 -7.27 3.99
C TYR A 66 -9.35 -6.62 4.97
N LEU A 67 -10.58 -7.14 5.07
CA LEU A 67 -11.56 -6.63 6.04
C LEU A 67 -11.07 -6.70 7.49
N ASN A 68 -10.25 -7.71 7.81
CA ASN A 68 -9.62 -7.85 9.12
C ASN A 68 -8.42 -6.92 9.31
N MET A 69 -7.90 -6.34 8.22
CA MET A 69 -6.80 -5.37 8.25
C MET A 69 -7.28 -3.92 8.39
N GLN A 70 -8.51 -3.62 8.00
CA GLN A 70 -9.08 -2.27 8.09
C GLN A 70 -9.00 -1.68 9.51
N PRO A 71 -9.31 -2.40 10.61
CA PRO A 71 -9.14 -1.88 11.96
C PRO A 71 -7.69 -1.46 12.27
N ILE A 72 -6.69 -2.20 11.76
CA ILE A 72 -5.28 -1.89 11.95
C ILE A 72 -4.90 -0.61 11.18
N ILE A 73 -5.41 -0.45 9.95
CA ILE A 73 -5.19 0.77 9.14
C ILE A 73 -5.84 1.97 9.83
N ALA A 74 -7.06 1.80 10.36
CA ALA A 74 -7.75 2.85 11.12
C ALA A 74 -7.00 3.23 12.41
N GLU A 75 -6.44 2.26 13.12
CA GLU A 75 -5.60 2.48 14.31
C GLU A 75 -4.33 3.27 13.96
N HIS A 76 -3.67 2.92 12.84
CA HIS A 76 -2.51 3.65 12.34
C HIS A 76 -2.86 5.10 12.01
N LEU A 77 -3.98 5.32 11.31
CA LEU A 77 -4.45 6.66 10.94
C LEU A 77 -4.76 7.51 12.18
N ASP A 78 -5.47 6.93 13.16
CA ASP A 78 -5.80 7.61 14.43
C ASP A 78 -4.52 7.99 15.21
N TRP A 79 -3.55 7.06 15.30
CA TRP A 79 -2.28 7.34 15.95
C TRP A 79 -1.52 8.47 15.23
N CYS A 80 -1.46 8.44 13.92
CA CYS A 80 -0.79 9.46 13.12
C CYS A 80 -1.42 10.83 13.31
N ASN A 81 -2.76 10.91 13.26
CA ASN A 81 -3.51 12.15 13.53
C ASN A 81 -3.22 12.73 14.92
N LYS A 82 -3.12 11.85 15.94
CA LYS A 82 -2.80 12.27 17.31
C LYS A 82 -1.37 12.75 17.50
N ASN A 83 -0.45 12.34 16.63
CA ASN A 83 0.98 12.66 16.74
C ASN A 83 1.47 13.66 15.67
N GLY A 84 0.59 14.18 14.82
CA GLY A 84 0.94 15.18 13.80
C GLY A 84 1.82 14.62 12.69
N VAL A 85 1.65 13.34 12.34
CA VAL A 85 2.33 12.66 11.23
C VAL A 85 1.30 12.29 10.18
N ASP A 86 1.57 12.56 8.92
CA ASP A 86 0.68 12.13 7.84
C ASP A 86 0.77 10.61 7.64
N TYR A 87 -0.34 10.00 7.25
CA TYR A 87 -0.41 8.56 7.00
C TYR A 87 -0.74 8.26 5.55
N ALA A 88 0.14 7.52 4.88
CA ALA A 88 -0.08 7.04 3.52
C ALA A 88 -0.43 5.54 3.53
N PRO A 89 -1.71 5.16 3.60
CA PRO A 89 -2.10 3.76 3.46
C PRO A 89 -1.70 3.24 2.09
N LEU A 90 -1.16 2.01 2.07
CA LEU A 90 -0.72 1.36 0.85
C LEU A 90 -1.84 0.50 0.27
N ALA A 91 -2.03 0.58 -1.05
CA ALA A 91 -2.89 -0.31 -1.81
C ALA A 91 -2.10 -0.96 -2.96
N PHE A 92 -2.37 -2.23 -3.24
CA PHE A 92 -1.72 -2.98 -4.30
C PHE A 92 -2.73 -3.84 -5.06
N PRO A 93 -2.57 -4.01 -6.40
CA PRO A 93 -3.62 -4.62 -7.24
C PRO A 93 -3.73 -6.14 -7.07
N GLY A 94 -2.68 -6.79 -6.70
CA GLY A 94 -2.50 -8.22 -6.52
C GLY A 94 -1.04 -8.52 -6.29
N PHE A 95 -0.69 -9.80 -6.13
CA PHE A 95 0.68 -10.22 -5.87
C PHE A 95 0.94 -11.62 -6.43
N SER A 96 2.11 -11.87 -6.99
CA SER A 96 2.47 -13.20 -7.46
C SER A 96 3.98 -13.40 -7.52
N TRP A 97 4.48 -14.38 -6.79
CA TRP A 97 5.83 -14.89 -6.95
C TRP A 97 6.04 -15.71 -8.24
N LYS A 98 4.98 -15.97 -9.01
CA LYS A 98 5.09 -16.79 -10.23
C LYS A 98 6.11 -16.23 -11.23
N ASN A 99 6.20 -14.91 -11.32
CA ASN A 99 7.16 -14.25 -12.21
C ASN A 99 8.62 -14.38 -11.74
N MET A 100 8.81 -14.76 -10.47
CA MET A 100 10.10 -15.02 -9.85
C MET A 100 10.27 -16.50 -9.51
N TYR A 101 9.66 -17.38 -10.30
CA TYR A 101 9.59 -18.82 -10.08
C TYR A 101 10.95 -19.47 -9.84
N ASP A 102 11.95 -19.11 -10.62
CA ASP A 102 13.31 -19.68 -10.51
C ASP A 102 13.97 -19.36 -9.16
N MET A 103 13.55 -18.26 -8.51
CA MET A 103 14.05 -17.82 -7.20
C MET A 103 13.28 -18.45 -6.04
N TYR A 104 11.95 -18.60 -6.15
CA TYR A 104 11.08 -18.96 -5.03
C TYR A 104 10.40 -20.32 -5.16
N GLY A 105 10.47 -20.97 -6.33
CA GLY A 105 9.92 -22.31 -6.59
C GLY A 105 8.40 -22.33 -6.84
N PRO A 106 7.82 -23.53 -7.04
CA PRO A 106 6.46 -23.71 -7.57
C PRO A 106 5.33 -23.39 -6.58
N ASN A 107 5.58 -23.44 -5.28
CA ASN A 107 4.55 -23.26 -4.23
C ASN A 107 4.51 -21.82 -3.71
N THR A 108 4.41 -20.87 -4.63
CA THR A 108 4.48 -19.46 -4.30
C THR A 108 3.09 -18.87 -4.03
N THR A 109 3.03 -17.96 -3.05
CA THR A 109 1.81 -17.24 -2.70
C THR A 109 1.36 -16.38 -3.88
N GLN A 110 0.08 -16.49 -4.22
CA GLN A 110 -0.57 -15.63 -5.19
C GLN A 110 -1.78 -14.93 -4.55
N ILE A 111 -1.90 -13.64 -4.82
CA ILE A 111 -3.05 -12.82 -4.43
C ILE A 111 -3.71 -12.36 -5.72
N PRO A 112 -4.88 -12.92 -6.08
CA PRO A 112 -5.56 -12.60 -7.33
C PRO A 112 -5.97 -11.12 -7.35
N ARG A 113 -5.88 -10.53 -8.53
CA ARG A 113 -6.33 -9.15 -8.76
C ARG A 113 -7.86 -9.00 -8.80
N ASN A 114 -8.58 -10.09 -9.11
CA ASN A 114 -10.04 -10.15 -9.19
C ASN A 114 -10.60 -9.03 -10.08
N LYS A 115 -10.02 -8.81 -11.24
CA LYS A 115 -10.38 -7.74 -12.19
C LYS A 115 -10.42 -6.34 -11.57
N GLY A 116 -9.68 -6.13 -10.51
CA GLY A 116 -9.58 -4.86 -9.81
C GLY A 116 -10.42 -4.74 -8.53
N ASP A 117 -11.34 -5.67 -8.26
CA ASP A 117 -12.19 -5.62 -7.06
C ASP A 117 -11.37 -5.59 -5.77
N PHE A 118 -10.33 -6.41 -5.69
CA PHE A 118 -9.41 -6.42 -4.54
C PHE A 118 -8.71 -5.06 -4.37
N PHE A 119 -8.26 -4.47 -5.48
CA PHE A 119 -7.59 -3.19 -5.46
C PHE A 119 -8.54 -2.05 -5.09
N TRP A 120 -9.74 -2.05 -5.70
CA TRP A 120 -10.76 -1.04 -5.43
C TRP A 120 -11.23 -1.04 -3.98
N THR A 121 -11.38 -2.22 -3.39
CA THR A 121 -11.75 -2.36 -1.97
C THR A 121 -10.73 -1.68 -1.05
N GLN A 122 -9.44 -1.77 -1.36
CA GLN A 122 -8.39 -1.10 -0.61
C GLN A 122 -8.42 0.42 -0.80
N LEU A 123 -8.53 0.88 -2.05
CA LEU A 123 -8.56 2.31 -2.40
C LEU A 123 -9.77 3.01 -1.76
N SER A 124 -10.96 2.48 -1.98
CA SER A 124 -12.20 3.05 -1.42
C SER A 124 -12.26 2.90 0.11
N GLY A 125 -11.76 1.77 0.64
CA GLY A 125 -11.68 1.54 2.07
C GLY A 125 -10.79 2.55 2.78
N ALA A 126 -9.59 2.81 2.27
CA ALA A 126 -8.68 3.81 2.83
C ALA A 126 -9.30 5.23 2.81
N ILE A 127 -9.90 5.62 1.69
CA ILE A 127 -10.57 6.92 1.56
C ILE A 127 -11.76 7.03 2.54
N SER A 128 -12.54 5.96 2.70
CA SER A 128 -13.68 5.92 3.63
C SER A 128 -13.27 6.07 5.10
N MET A 129 -12.06 5.63 5.45
CA MET A 129 -11.48 5.80 6.78
C MET A 129 -10.88 7.20 7.00
N GLY A 130 -10.90 8.08 5.99
CA GLY A 130 -10.41 9.45 6.08
C GLY A 130 -8.95 9.62 5.65
N ALA A 131 -8.39 8.69 4.90
CA ALA A 131 -7.06 8.89 4.32
C ALA A 131 -7.06 10.10 3.37
N GLU A 132 -6.05 10.96 3.48
CA GLU A 132 -5.86 12.15 2.65
C GLU A 132 -4.83 11.92 1.54
N MET A 133 -4.13 10.79 1.57
CA MET A 133 -3.20 10.33 0.54
C MET A 133 -3.26 8.81 0.43
N LEU A 134 -2.74 8.28 -0.67
CA LEU A 134 -2.64 6.85 -0.95
C LEU A 134 -1.27 6.55 -1.53
N TYR A 135 -0.64 5.48 -1.07
CA TYR A 135 0.55 4.93 -1.71
C TYR A 135 0.16 3.73 -2.58
N ILE A 136 0.49 3.77 -3.85
CA ILE A 136 0.18 2.69 -4.80
C ILE A 136 1.43 1.86 -5.04
N ALA A 137 1.37 0.60 -4.67
CA ALA A 137 2.45 -0.35 -4.88
C ALA A 137 2.03 -1.42 -5.90
N MET A 138 2.64 -1.41 -7.11
CA MET A 138 3.67 -0.50 -7.61
C MET A 138 3.30 -0.06 -9.03
N PHE A 139 3.97 0.98 -9.53
CA PHE A 139 3.70 1.45 -10.89
C PHE A 139 4.11 0.41 -11.94
N ASP A 140 5.33 -0.12 -11.87
CA ASP A 140 5.97 -0.94 -12.90
C ASP A 140 6.58 -2.26 -12.39
N GLU A 141 6.30 -2.67 -11.16
CA GLU A 141 6.84 -3.91 -10.57
C GLU A 141 6.14 -5.14 -11.16
N ILE A 142 6.77 -5.74 -12.16
CA ILE A 142 6.26 -6.91 -12.88
C ILE A 142 6.60 -8.21 -12.14
N ASP A 143 7.77 -8.28 -11.53
CA ASP A 143 8.31 -9.50 -10.92
C ASP A 143 7.45 -9.99 -9.76
N GLU A 144 6.87 -9.08 -8.99
CA GLU A 144 5.91 -9.38 -7.92
C GLU A 144 4.45 -9.36 -8.39
N GLY A 145 4.19 -9.10 -9.66
CA GLY A 145 2.84 -9.01 -10.20
C GLY A 145 2.02 -7.85 -9.63
N THR A 146 2.65 -6.78 -9.15
CA THR A 146 2.00 -5.61 -8.56
C THR A 146 1.87 -4.43 -9.50
N ALA A 147 2.41 -4.52 -10.72
CA ALA A 147 2.38 -3.44 -11.70
C ALA A 147 0.96 -2.96 -12.04
N ILE A 148 0.77 -1.63 -12.10
CA ILE A 148 -0.47 -0.97 -12.53
C ILE A 148 -0.36 -0.29 -13.89
N PHE A 149 0.86 -0.10 -14.44
CA PHE A 149 1.05 0.51 -15.74
C PHE A 149 0.42 -0.34 -16.87
N LYS A 150 0.44 0.16 -18.09
CA LYS A 150 -0.12 -0.57 -19.24
C LYS A 150 0.60 -1.89 -19.46
N CYS A 151 -0.12 -2.99 -19.21
CA CYS A 151 0.39 -4.33 -19.41
C CYS A 151 -0.22 -4.97 -20.68
N ALA A 152 0.56 -5.80 -21.37
CA ALA A 152 0.04 -6.59 -22.47
C ALA A 152 -0.97 -7.63 -21.96
N THR A 153 -2.01 -7.90 -22.74
CA THR A 153 -2.98 -8.97 -22.47
C THR A 153 -2.42 -10.35 -22.83
N ARG A 154 -1.38 -10.40 -23.66
CA ARG A 154 -0.60 -11.60 -23.96
C ARG A 154 0.81 -11.38 -23.44
N VAL A 155 1.22 -12.23 -22.51
CA VAL A 155 2.53 -12.21 -21.88
C VAL A 155 3.23 -13.56 -22.07
N PRO A 156 4.55 -13.65 -21.89
CA PRO A 156 5.25 -14.93 -21.83
C PRO A 156 4.61 -15.87 -20.81
N GLU A 157 4.74 -17.17 -21.00
CA GLU A 157 4.06 -18.20 -20.21
C GLU A 157 4.35 -18.11 -18.69
N SER A 158 5.53 -17.62 -18.36
CA SER A 158 5.97 -17.43 -16.97
C SER A 158 5.33 -16.23 -16.25
N PHE A 159 4.75 -15.27 -16.99
CA PHE A 159 4.20 -14.05 -16.39
C PHE A 159 2.70 -14.16 -16.11
N VAL A 160 2.23 -13.39 -15.13
CA VAL A 160 0.81 -13.22 -14.83
C VAL A 160 0.25 -12.14 -15.75
N PRO A 161 -0.65 -12.49 -16.70
CA PRO A 161 -1.27 -11.50 -17.57
C PRO A 161 -2.29 -10.63 -16.82
N ILE A 162 -2.68 -9.54 -17.46
CA ILE A 162 -3.91 -8.83 -17.07
C ILE A 162 -5.11 -9.76 -17.38
N GLU A 163 -6.14 -9.72 -16.55
CA GLU A 163 -7.28 -10.64 -16.69
C GLU A 163 -8.04 -10.38 -17.98
N GLU A 164 -8.54 -11.48 -18.56
CA GLU A 164 -9.28 -11.45 -19.82
C GLU A 164 -10.48 -10.49 -19.78
N GLY A 165 -10.63 -9.74 -20.87
CA GLY A 165 -11.69 -8.75 -21.04
C GLY A 165 -11.39 -7.38 -20.46
N LEU A 166 -10.25 -7.18 -19.79
CA LEU A 166 -9.82 -5.88 -19.31
C LEU A 166 -8.99 -5.13 -20.36
N GLN A 167 -9.07 -3.79 -20.34
CA GLN A 167 -8.16 -2.95 -21.12
C GLN A 167 -6.76 -2.92 -20.47
N SER A 168 -5.72 -2.75 -21.28
CA SER A 168 -4.32 -2.80 -20.84
C SER A 168 -3.98 -1.80 -19.72
N ASP A 169 -4.71 -0.71 -19.59
CA ASP A 169 -4.53 0.36 -18.60
C ASP A 169 -5.59 0.34 -17.49
N HIS A 170 -6.28 -0.79 -17.31
CA HIS A 170 -7.39 -0.90 -16.36
C HIS A 170 -7.00 -0.50 -14.94
N TYR A 171 -5.89 -0.99 -14.42
CA TYR A 171 -5.43 -0.69 -13.06
C TYR A 171 -4.99 0.77 -12.90
N LEU A 172 -4.34 1.32 -13.91
CA LEU A 172 -3.98 2.74 -13.94
C LEU A 172 -5.23 3.62 -13.95
N TRP A 173 -6.26 3.22 -14.71
CA TRP A 173 -7.54 3.91 -14.73
C TRP A 173 -8.24 3.86 -13.36
N LEU A 174 -8.25 2.70 -12.66
CA LEU A 174 -8.81 2.59 -11.30
C LEU A 174 -8.12 3.56 -10.32
N VAL A 175 -6.80 3.69 -10.40
CA VAL A 175 -6.07 4.68 -9.58
C VAL A 175 -6.52 6.09 -9.91
N GLY A 176 -6.74 6.40 -11.19
CA GLY A 176 -7.29 7.69 -11.61
C GLY A 176 -8.66 8.00 -11.00
N GLU A 177 -9.57 7.03 -11.01
CA GLU A 177 -10.90 7.17 -10.40
C GLU A 177 -10.82 7.31 -8.86
N ALA A 178 -9.97 6.53 -8.21
CA ALA A 178 -9.71 6.67 -6.78
C ALA A 178 -9.12 8.05 -6.44
N GLY A 179 -8.22 8.56 -7.27
CA GLY A 179 -7.67 9.91 -7.12
C GLY A 179 -8.74 11.01 -7.21
N LYS A 180 -9.74 10.85 -8.07
CA LYS A 180 -10.90 11.76 -8.12
C LYS A 180 -11.72 11.72 -6.83
N MET A 181 -11.96 10.52 -6.27
CA MET A 181 -12.63 10.40 -4.97
C MET A 181 -11.81 11.04 -3.84
N LEU A 182 -10.51 10.80 -3.81
CA LEU A 182 -9.60 11.36 -2.80
C LEU A 182 -9.61 12.90 -2.82
N ARG A 183 -9.63 13.51 -4.01
CA ARG A 183 -9.73 14.95 -4.19
C ARG A 183 -11.17 15.50 -4.10
N LYS A 184 -12.15 14.62 -3.79
CA LYS A 184 -13.57 14.98 -3.65
C LYS A 184 -14.20 15.53 -4.96
N GLU A 185 -13.63 15.20 -6.11
CA GLU A 185 -14.16 15.53 -7.43
C GLU A 185 -15.38 14.68 -7.80
N ILE A 186 -15.44 13.46 -7.24
CA ILE A 186 -16.59 12.54 -7.34
C ILE A 186 -16.94 12.00 -5.95
N PRO A 187 -18.19 11.57 -5.72
CA PRO A 187 -18.59 10.95 -4.46
C PRO A 187 -17.82 9.66 -4.15
N LEU A 188 -17.63 9.36 -2.88
CA LEU A 188 -17.11 8.07 -2.44
C LEU A 188 -18.01 6.93 -2.92
N SER A 189 -17.41 5.93 -3.55
CA SER A 189 -18.07 4.70 -3.99
C SER A 189 -17.28 3.48 -3.53
N ILE A 190 -17.91 2.60 -2.78
CA ILE A 190 -17.33 1.30 -2.39
C ILE A 190 -17.35 0.33 -3.58
N SER A 191 -18.34 0.46 -4.47
CA SER A 191 -18.43 -0.37 -5.67
C SER A 191 -17.42 0.11 -6.71
N GLN A 192 -16.67 -0.84 -7.29
CA GLN A 192 -15.76 -0.56 -8.38
C GLN A 192 -16.49 0.14 -9.53
N PRO A 193 -15.94 1.22 -10.10
CA PRO A 193 -16.56 1.88 -11.24
C PRO A 193 -16.52 0.99 -12.48
N VAL A 194 -17.51 1.16 -13.35
CA VAL A 194 -17.56 0.50 -14.65
C VAL A 194 -17.04 1.46 -15.71
N ARG A 195 -16.04 1.03 -16.46
CA ARG A 195 -15.48 1.80 -17.56
C ARG A 195 -16.47 1.82 -18.73
N LYS A 196 -16.85 3.01 -19.15
CA LYS A 196 -17.73 3.24 -20.32
C LYS A 196 -16.93 3.19 -21.62
#